data_721afc179111a3ee93d6cbd340f40fba
#
_entry.id   721afc179111a3ee93d6cbd340f40fba
#
_cell.length_a   1.000
_cell.length_b   1.000
_cell.length_c   1.000
_cell.angle_alpha   90.00
_cell.angle_beta   90.00
_cell.angle_gamma   90.00
#
_symmetry.space_group_name_H-M   'P 1'
#
loop_
_entity.id
_entity.type
_entity.pdbx_description
1 polymer ?
#
loop_
_entity_poly.entity_id
_entity_poly.type
_entity_poly.pdbx_seq_one_letter_code
_entity_poly.pdbx_strand_id
1 'polypeptide(L)'
;MLFSQQQVISDTRIWLGHNREDRQLIAIEDPYTLSLDELILSKIETAAQRVLMDASWSMLAPGTPVRTRLAWRDSPGRGMAVLPLPDDFMRLLSVRLSDWQRPARIITADNPSYCWQSSPFAGVRGNPSRPVAVITSYPSGMVAELYSSMAGPSVRLVEAQYVPCPRLIDGFINLPEPLYHDVVALVAQLTMQS
;
A
#
# COMPACT_ATOMS: atom_id res chain seq x y z
N MET A 1 5.87 -10.10 8.09
CA MET A 1 5.81 -11.01 9.26
C MET A 1 4.44 -10.88 9.91
N LEU A 2 3.91 -11.95 10.52
CA LEU A 2 2.59 -11.90 11.20
C LEU A 2 2.81 -11.56 12.68
N PHE A 3 2.12 -10.56 13.16
CA PHE A 3 2.08 -10.15 14.56
C PHE A 3 0.67 -10.34 15.11
N SER A 4 0.56 -10.89 16.34
CA SER A 4 -0.75 -11.06 16.97
C SER A 4 -1.26 -9.73 17.52
N GLN A 5 -2.58 -9.55 17.52
CA GLN A 5 -3.21 -8.38 18.15
C GLN A 5 -2.82 -8.24 19.62
N GLN A 6 -2.70 -9.36 20.35
CA GLN A 6 -2.30 -9.36 21.76
C GLN A 6 -0.88 -8.84 21.97
N GLN A 7 0.04 -9.18 21.05
CA GLN A 7 1.40 -8.65 21.08
C GLN A 7 1.39 -7.14 20.85
N VAL A 8 0.66 -6.65 19.85
CA VAL A 8 0.56 -5.21 19.58
C VAL A 8 -0.06 -4.46 20.76
N ILE A 9 -1.11 -5.00 21.39
CA ILE A 9 -1.73 -4.43 22.59
C ILE A 9 -0.73 -4.36 23.73
N SER A 10 -0.04 -5.46 24.02
CA SER A 10 0.94 -5.54 25.11
C SER A 10 2.06 -4.52 24.91
N ASP A 11 2.64 -4.46 23.71
CA ASP A 11 3.73 -3.53 23.39
C ASP A 11 3.25 -2.07 23.41
N THR A 12 2.01 -1.82 22.97
CA THR A 12 1.41 -0.47 23.07
C THR A 12 1.18 -0.06 24.53
N ARG A 13 0.73 -0.96 25.39
CA ARG A 13 0.59 -0.69 26.84
C ARG A 13 1.92 -0.35 27.49
N ILE A 14 3.00 -1.05 27.11
CA ILE A 14 4.37 -0.74 27.57
C ILE A 14 4.75 0.71 27.16
N TRP A 15 4.48 1.06 25.90
CA TRP A 15 4.73 2.40 25.40
C TRP A 15 3.94 3.50 26.15
N LEU A 16 2.70 3.21 26.55
CA LEU A 16 1.84 4.10 27.32
C LEU A 16 2.22 4.17 28.81
N GLY A 17 3.18 3.38 29.27
CA GLY A 17 3.56 3.29 30.69
C GLY A 17 2.55 2.48 31.54
N HIS A 18 1.57 1.84 30.93
CA HIS A 18 0.54 1.01 31.59
C HIS A 18 0.99 -0.46 31.72
N ASN A 19 2.26 -0.70 32.08
CA ASN A 19 2.83 -2.04 32.17
C ASN A 19 2.51 -2.78 33.48
N ARG A 20 1.65 -2.23 34.34
CA ARG A 20 1.19 -2.92 35.53
C ARG A 20 -0.17 -3.51 35.24
N GLU A 21 -0.32 -4.82 35.54
CA GLU A 21 -1.63 -5.46 35.69
C GLU A 21 -2.54 -4.48 36.43
N ASP A 22 -3.68 -4.18 35.84
CA ASP A 22 -4.63 -3.25 36.40
C ASP A 22 -4.88 -3.61 37.87
N ARG A 23 -4.30 -2.84 38.77
CA ARG A 23 -4.96 -2.67 40.04
C ARG A 23 -6.30 -2.08 39.65
N GLN A 24 -7.35 -2.86 39.88
CA GLN A 24 -8.74 -2.42 39.81
C GLN A 24 -8.81 -1.07 40.53
N LEU A 25 -8.55 0.01 39.81
CA LEU A 25 -9.15 1.26 40.14
C LEU A 25 -10.63 0.92 40.02
N ILE A 26 -11.38 1.12 41.12
CA ILE A 26 -12.82 1.04 41.14
C ILE A 26 -13.28 2.04 40.09
N ALA A 27 -13.19 1.62 38.83
CA ALA A 27 -13.81 2.33 37.73
C ALA A 27 -15.29 2.09 37.93
N ILE A 28 -16.02 3.15 38.17
CA ILE A 28 -17.46 3.17 37.90
C ILE A 28 -17.51 2.79 36.43
N GLU A 29 -17.82 1.52 36.14
CA GLU A 29 -17.96 0.99 34.79
C GLU A 29 -19.13 1.75 34.16
N ASP A 30 -18.83 2.82 33.45
CA ASP A 30 -19.75 3.40 32.50
C ASP A 30 -19.83 2.39 31.34
N PRO A 31 -20.98 1.72 31.14
CA PRO A 31 -21.12 0.70 30.09
C PRO A 31 -20.89 1.23 28.68
N TYR A 32 -20.69 2.51 28.51
CA TYR A 32 -20.39 3.18 27.23
C TYR A 32 -18.92 3.53 27.05
N THR A 33 -18.06 3.25 28.03
CA THR A 33 -16.61 3.53 27.92
C THR A 33 -15.90 2.30 27.35
N LEU A 34 -15.23 2.48 26.20
CA LEU A 34 -14.37 1.44 25.61
C LEU A 34 -13.21 1.13 26.55
N SER A 35 -12.89 -0.15 26.71
CA SER A 35 -11.68 -0.55 27.40
C SER A 35 -10.44 -0.05 26.63
N LEU A 36 -9.32 0.15 27.34
CA LEU A 36 -8.06 0.56 26.71
C LEU A 36 -7.66 -0.37 25.57
N ASP A 37 -7.90 -1.67 25.71
CA ASP A 37 -7.57 -2.66 24.68
C ASP A 37 -8.44 -2.51 23.43
N GLU A 38 -9.73 -2.26 23.60
CA GLU A 38 -10.62 -2.01 22.46
C GLU A 38 -10.26 -0.71 21.75
N LEU A 39 -9.85 0.31 22.49
CA LEU A 39 -9.38 1.56 21.93
C LEU A 39 -8.09 1.34 21.12
N ILE A 40 -7.10 0.63 21.68
CA ILE A 40 -5.88 0.25 20.99
C ILE A 40 -6.20 -0.55 19.73
N LEU A 41 -7.04 -1.58 19.81
CA LEU A 41 -7.45 -2.40 18.67
C LEU A 41 -8.04 -1.56 17.53
N SER A 42 -8.86 -0.58 17.86
CA SER A 42 -9.47 0.31 16.85
C SER A 42 -8.47 1.15 16.06
N LYS A 43 -7.26 1.34 16.60
CA LYS A 43 -6.21 2.19 15.98
C LYS A 43 -5.17 1.40 15.19
N ILE A 44 -5.05 0.08 15.38
CA ILE A 44 -3.98 -0.74 14.78
C ILE A 44 -3.95 -0.62 13.26
N GLU A 45 -5.07 -0.84 12.58
CA GLU A 45 -5.12 -0.80 11.11
C GLU A 45 -4.80 0.59 10.58
N THR A 46 -5.34 1.62 11.21
CA THR A 46 -5.10 3.02 10.81
C THR A 46 -3.63 3.41 10.98
N ALA A 47 -3.01 3.03 12.09
CA ALA A 47 -1.60 3.28 12.33
C ALA A 47 -0.72 2.53 11.32
N ALA A 48 -1.00 1.24 11.14
CA ALA A 48 -0.28 0.42 10.17
C ALA A 48 -0.36 1.00 8.76
N GLN A 49 -1.56 1.41 8.33
CA GLN A 49 -1.75 2.03 7.02
C GLN A 49 -0.91 3.31 6.85
N ARG A 50 -0.90 4.19 7.85
CA ARG A 50 -0.11 5.44 7.79
C ARG A 50 1.39 5.14 7.72
N VAL A 51 1.90 4.26 8.58
CA VAL A 51 3.33 3.89 8.59
C VAL A 51 3.74 3.28 7.25
N LEU A 52 2.95 2.36 6.69
CA LEU A 52 3.26 1.73 5.42
C LEU A 52 3.18 2.69 4.22
N MET A 53 2.31 3.71 4.29
CA MET A 53 2.22 4.74 3.24
C MET A 53 3.47 5.63 3.21
N ASP A 54 4.03 5.96 4.38
CA ASP A 54 5.18 6.86 4.52
C ASP A 54 6.52 6.12 4.45
N ALA A 55 6.51 4.79 4.62
CA ALA A 55 7.72 3.98 4.65
C ALA A 55 8.52 4.05 3.35
N SER A 56 9.86 3.97 3.48
CA SER A 56 10.75 3.88 2.33
C SER A 56 10.56 2.56 1.57
N TRP A 57 10.82 2.58 0.25
CA TRP A 57 10.69 1.39 -0.58
C TRP A 57 11.53 0.21 -0.07
N SER A 58 12.73 0.48 0.44
CA SER A 58 13.65 -0.55 0.96
C SER A 58 13.12 -1.31 2.18
N MET A 59 12.24 -0.68 2.97
CA MET A 59 11.60 -1.32 4.13
C MET A 59 10.38 -2.15 3.75
N LEU A 60 9.80 -1.89 2.57
CA LEU A 60 8.59 -2.56 2.07
C LEU A 60 8.88 -3.75 1.14
N ALA A 61 10.12 -3.86 0.64
CA ALA A 61 10.52 -4.94 -0.25
C ALA A 61 10.85 -6.24 0.54
N PRO A 62 10.56 -7.43 -0.05
CA PRO A 62 9.78 -7.63 -1.26
C PRO A 62 8.28 -7.44 -1.02
N GLY A 63 7.63 -6.79 -1.99
CA GLY A 63 6.17 -6.62 -1.94
C GLY A 63 5.39 -7.88 -2.31
N THR A 64 4.08 -7.77 -2.27
CA THR A 64 3.17 -8.82 -2.75
C THR A 64 3.09 -8.78 -4.27
N PRO A 65 3.20 -9.92 -4.98
CA PRO A 65 3.11 -9.93 -6.44
C PRO A 65 1.66 -9.70 -6.90
N VAL A 66 1.48 -8.83 -7.89
CA VAL A 66 0.21 -8.64 -8.59
C VAL A 66 0.00 -9.83 -9.53
N ARG A 67 -1.12 -10.54 -9.37
CA ARG A 67 -1.46 -11.76 -10.15
C ARG A 67 -2.53 -11.53 -11.22
N THR A 68 -2.98 -10.31 -11.41
CA THR A 68 -3.98 -9.93 -12.41
C THR A 68 -3.39 -9.95 -13.82
N ARG A 69 -4.25 -10.14 -14.82
CA ARG A 69 -3.82 -10.15 -16.22
C ARG A 69 -3.83 -8.74 -16.79
N LEU A 70 -2.86 -8.46 -17.65
CA LEU A 70 -2.83 -7.24 -18.45
C LEU A 70 -4.01 -7.21 -19.42
N ALA A 71 -4.69 -6.07 -19.47
CA ALA A 71 -5.62 -5.73 -20.53
C ALA A 71 -4.95 -4.69 -21.45
N TRP A 72 -5.17 -4.79 -22.76
CA TRP A 72 -4.61 -3.86 -23.72
C TRP A 72 -5.69 -2.90 -24.21
N ARG A 73 -5.34 -1.63 -24.33
CA ARG A 73 -6.16 -0.64 -25.03
C ARG A 73 -5.51 -0.35 -26.38
N ASP A 74 -6.31 -0.49 -27.43
CA ASP A 74 -5.91 -0.10 -28.75
C ASP A 74 -5.81 1.43 -28.82
N SER A 75 -4.59 1.90 -28.91
CA SER A 75 -4.29 3.28 -29.23
C SER A 75 -3.32 3.28 -30.38
N PRO A 76 -3.71 3.78 -31.58
CA PRO A 76 -2.85 3.74 -32.76
C PRO A 76 -1.49 4.36 -32.49
N GLY A 77 -0.42 3.57 -32.65
CA GLY A 77 0.97 4.01 -32.42
C GLY A 77 1.37 4.22 -30.95
N ARG A 78 0.52 3.84 -29.98
CA ARG A 78 0.79 4.00 -28.57
C ARG A 78 0.27 2.81 -27.80
N GLY A 79 1.10 1.80 -27.62
CA GLY A 79 0.72 0.67 -26.77
C GLY A 79 0.51 1.15 -25.33
N MET A 80 -0.71 1.01 -24.82
CA MET A 80 -1.05 1.19 -23.42
C MET A 80 -1.62 -0.11 -22.89
N ALA A 81 -1.01 -0.65 -21.84
CA ALA A 81 -1.55 -1.76 -21.09
C ALA A 81 -2.22 -1.24 -19.82
N VAL A 82 -3.28 -1.91 -19.40
CA VAL A 82 -3.97 -1.66 -18.13
C VAL A 82 -3.77 -2.88 -17.26
N LEU A 83 -3.21 -2.67 -16.08
CA LEU A 83 -3.04 -3.68 -15.05
C LEU A 83 -4.09 -3.44 -13.95
N PRO A 84 -5.14 -4.27 -13.85
CA PRO A 84 -6.08 -4.20 -12.73
C PRO A 84 -5.31 -4.45 -11.42
N LEU A 85 -5.56 -3.62 -10.42
CA LEU A 85 -4.95 -3.77 -9.10
C LEU A 85 -5.91 -4.54 -8.18
N PRO A 86 -5.40 -5.31 -7.23
CA PRO A 86 -6.23 -6.04 -6.27
C PRO A 86 -7.06 -5.11 -5.38
N ASP A 87 -8.15 -5.63 -4.80
CA ASP A 87 -9.05 -4.86 -3.92
C ASP A 87 -8.37 -4.40 -2.61
N ASP A 88 -7.35 -5.12 -2.19
CA ASP A 88 -6.51 -4.78 -1.05
C ASP A 88 -5.32 -3.89 -1.39
N PHE A 89 -5.28 -3.35 -2.62
CA PHE A 89 -4.20 -2.50 -3.09
C PHE A 89 -4.07 -1.22 -2.25
N MET A 90 -2.88 -0.93 -1.79
CA MET A 90 -2.55 0.32 -1.13
C MET A 90 -1.49 1.13 -1.90
N ARG A 91 -0.36 0.51 -2.25
CA ARG A 91 0.75 1.20 -2.90
C ARG A 91 1.48 0.28 -3.87
N LEU A 92 1.72 0.74 -5.11
CA LEU A 92 2.55 0.02 -6.07
C LEU A 92 4.03 0.25 -5.75
N LEU A 93 4.83 -0.82 -5.68
CA LEU A 93 6.26 -0.75 -5.42
C LEU A 93 7.06 -0.76 -6.72
N SER A 94 6.78 -1.73 -7.59
CA SER A 94 7.45 -1.85 -8.87
C SER A 94 6.51 -2.43 -9.92
N VAL A 95 6.74 -2.06 -11.17
CA VAL A 95 6.11 -2.71 -12.33
C VAL A 95 7.06 -2.65 -13.53
N ARG A 96 7.19 -3.78 -14.23
CA ARG A 96 8.04 -3.92 -15.42
C ARG A 96 7.39 -4.82 -16.45
N LEU A 97 7.34 -4.36 -17.67
CA LEU A 97 6.99 -5.16 -18.84
C LEU A 97 8.25 -5.74 -19.53
N SER A 98 8.05 -6.79 -20.32
CA SER A 98 9.17 -7.50 -20.99
C SER A 98 9.90 -6.68 -22.05
N ASP A 99 9.25 -5.65 -22.59
CA ASP A 99 9.83 -4.72 -23.57
C ASP A 99 10.46 -3.47 -22.92
N TRP A 100 10.40 -3.35 -21.60
CA TRP A 100 10.97 -2.24 -20.86
C TRP A 100 12.38 -2.54 -20.37
N GLN A 101 13.27 -1.57 -20.52
CA GLN A 101 14.67 -1.70 -20.08
C GLN A 101 14.82 -1.64 -18.56
N ARG A 102 13.86 -1.03 -17.85
CA ARG A 102 13.84 -0.85 -16.40
C ARG A 102 12.42 -0.80 -15.85
N PRO A 103 12.22 -0.92 -14.52
CA PRO A 103 10.93 -0.68 -13.90
C PRO A 103 10.38 0.72 -14.21
N ALA A 104 9.06 0.85 -14.26
CA ALA A 104 8.40 2.11 -14.55
C ALA A 104 8.54 3.11 -13.40
N ARG A 105 8.57 4.39 -13.75
CA ARG A 105 8.29 5.47 -12.81
C ARG A 105 6.80 5.45 -12.49
N ILE A 106 6.47 5.28 -11.23
CA ILE A 106 5.09 5.27 -10.75
C ILE A 106 4.66 6.69 -10.44
N ILE A 107 3.53 7.11 -10.98
CA ILE A 107 2.88 8.38 -10.70
C ILE A 107 1.38 8.15 -10.49
N THR A 108 0.72 9.11 -9.89
CA THR A 108 -0.75 9.12 -9.70
C THR A 108 -1.40 10.03 -10.75
N ALA A 109 -2.73 9.91 -10.94
CA ALA A 109 -3.46 10.66 -11.96
C ALA A 109 -3.47 12.19 -11.74
N ASP A 110 -3.25 12.64 -10.50
CA ASP A 110 -3.10 14.04 -10.11
C ASP A 110 -1.71 14.63 -10.43
N ASN A 111 -0.74 13.78 -10.79
CA ASN A 111 0.60 14.24 -11.16
C ASN A 111 0.56 15.01 -12.50
N PRO A 112 1.15 16.22 -12.59
CA PRO A 112 1.19 16.99 -13.83
C PRO A 112 1.75 16.24 -15.04
N SER A 113 2.66 15.26 -14.80
CA SER A 113 3.23 14.43 -15.86
C SER A 113 2.22 13.46 -16.50
N TYR A 114 1.02 13.28 -15.93
CA TYR A 114 -0.01 12.42 -16.50
C TYR A 114 -0.51 12.94 -17.86
N CYS A 115 -0.76 14.24 -17.99
CA CYS A 115 -1.20 14.83 -19.26
C CYS A 115 -0.17 14.64 -20.39
N TRP A 116 1.11 14.51 -20.06
CA TRP A 116 2.17 14.30 -21.06
C TRP A 116 2.12 12.90 -21.67
N GLN A 117 1.46 11.94 -21.01
CA GLN A 117 1.37 10.56 -21.54
C GLN A 117 0.49 10.51 -22.82
N SER A 118 -0.37 11.47 -23.05
CA SER A 118 -1.13 11.62 -24.28
C SER A 118 -0.35 12.26 -25.43
N SER A 119 0.87 12.76 -25.18
CA SER A 119 1.71 13.41 -26.19
C SER A 119 2.05 12.47 -27.37
N PRO A 120 2.02 12.94 -28.63
CA PRO A 120 2.48 12.15 -29.76
C PRO A 120 4.00 11.94 -29.75
N PHE A 121 4.75 12.80 -29.05
CA PHE A 121 6.20 12.77 -29.05
C PHE A 121 6.75 11.78 -27.99
N ALA A 122 7.49 10.76 -28.45
CA ALA A 122 8.10 9.74 -27.59
C ALA A 122 9.13 10.30 -26.58
N GLY A 123 9.69 11.48 -26.82
CA GLY A 123 10.60 12.14 -25.89
C GLY A 123 9.90 12.82 -24.70
N VAL A 124 8.60 13.13 -24.83
CA VAL A 124 7.79 13.80 -23.80
C VAL A 124 7.06 12.77 -22.93
N ARG A 125 6.44 11.78 -23.57
CA ARG A 125 5.75 10.68 -22.87
C ARG A 125 6.74 9.62 -22.38
N GLY A 126 6.26 8.70 -21.53
CA GLY A 126 6.99 7.48 -21.22
C GLY A 126 7.38 6.71 -22.49
N ASN A 127 8.46 5.96 -22.45
CA ASN A 127 8.94 5.08 -23.53
C ASN A 127 9.66 3.86 -22.92
N PRO A 128 10.02 2.81 -23.69
CA PRO A 128 10.62 1.61 -23.11
C PRO A 128 11.89 1.82 -22.29
N SER A 129 12.66 2.90 -22.55
CA SER A 129 13.84 3.28 -21.76
C SER A 129 13.48 4.15 -20.54
N ARG A 130 12.31 4.79 -20.54
CA ARG A 130 11.78 5.62 -19.46
C ARG A 130 10.29 5.35 -19.26
N PRO A 131 9.93 4.10 -18.86
CA PRO A 131 8.52 3.73 -18.74
C PRO A 131 7.83 4.45 -17.60
N VAL A 132 6.54 4.70 -17.77
CA VAL A 132 5.68 5.36 -16.79
C VAL A 132 4.46 4.49 -16.52
N ALA A 133 4.15 4.30 -15.24
CA ALA A 133 2.93 3.69 -14.76
C ALA A 133 2.10 4.72 -14.00
N VAL A 134 0.84 4.89 -14.37
CA VAL A 134 -0.08 5.83 -13.75
C VAL A 134 -1.13 5.08 -12.95
N ILE A 135 -1.19 5.33 -11.65
CA ILE A 135 -2.25 4.80 -10.80
C ILE A 135 -3.48 5.69 -10.96
N THR A 136 -4.59 5.08 -11.34
CA THR A 136 -5.87 5.77 -11.53
C THR A 136 -7.05 4.87 -11.16
N SER A 137 -8.25 5.46 -11.05
CA SER A 137 -9.47 4.73 -10.73
C SER A 137 -10.36 4.62 -11.96
N TYR A 138 -10.81 3.41 -12.24
CA TYR A 138 -11.84 3.12 -13.25
C TYR A 138 -13.13 2.69 -12.55
N PRO A 139 -14.26 2.66 -13.26
CA PRO A 139 -15.51 2.10 -12.70
C PRO A 139 -15.38 0.66 -12.21
N SER A 140 -14.40 -0.09 -12.73
CA SER A 140 -14.07 -1.46 -12.35
C SER A 140 -13.10 -1.59 -11.17
N GLY A 141 -12.63 -0.48 -10.58
CA GLY A 141 -11.66 -0.46 -9.49
C GLY A 141 -10.37 0.27 -9.83
N MET A 142 -9.39 0.15 -8.95
CA MET A 142 -8.06 0.75 -9.13
C MET A 142 -7.28 0.02 -10.23
N VAL A 143 -6.58 0.78 -11.06
CA VAL A 143 -5.77 0.24 -12.15
C VAL A 143 -4.43 0.97 -12.24
N ALA A 144 -3.43 0.30 -12.79
CA ALA A 144 -2.21 0.95 -13.25
C ALA A 144 -2.22 0.99 -14.80
N GLU A 145 -2.25 2.20 -15.36
CA GLU A 145 -2.05 2.44 -16.79
C GLU A 145 -0.56 2.40 -17.10
N LEU A 146 -0.16 1.47 -17.94
CA LEU A 146 1.24 1.22 -18.28
C LEU A 146 1.53 1.81 -19.66
N TYR A 147 2.23 2.94 -19.67
CA TYR A 147 2.49 3.68 -20.88
C TYR A 147 3.76 3.23 -21.58
N SER A 148 3.65 3.19 -22.94
CA SER A 148 4.78 3.03 -23.84
C SER A 148 5.34 1.61 -23.97
N SER A 149 4.44 0.64 -23.99
CA SER A 149 4.75 -0.64 -24.60
C SER A 149 4.67 -0.50 -26.12
N MET A 150 5.71 -0.97 -26.82
CA MET A 150 5.76 -0.90 -28.29
C MET A 150 5.19 -2.16 -28.95
N ALA A 151 5.21 -3.28 -28.24
CA ALA A 151 4.98 -4.58 -28.83
C ALA A 151 3.51 -5.10 -28.69
N GLY A 152 2.64 -4.38 -28.00
CA GLY A 152 1.24 -4.76 -27.85
C GLY A 152 1.04 -6.10 -27.13
N PRO A 153 0.08 -6.94 -27.57
CA PRO A 153 -0.32 -8.15 -26.82
C PRO A 153 0.77 -9.21 -26.63
N SER A 154 1.89 -9.14 -27.33
CA SER A 154 3.04 -10.04 -27.14
C SER A 154 3.88 -9.72 -25.90
N VAL A 155 3.70 -8.54 -25.32
CA VAL A 155 4.40 -8.11 -24.14
C VAL A 155 3.83 -8.78 -22.90
N ARG A 156 4.71 -9.18 -21.99
CA ARG A 156 4.37 -9.87 -20.74
C ARG A 156 4.71 -9.00 -19.54
N LEU A 157 3.92 -9.14 -18.48
CA LEU A 157 4.26 -8.62 -17.17
C LEU A 157 5.42 -9.44 -16.60
N VAL A 158 6.56 -8.82 -16.41
CA VAL A 158 7.75 -9.47 -15.83
C VAL A 158 7.75 -9.32 -14.31
N GLU A 159 7.37 -8.13 -13.85
CA GLU A 159 7.38 -7.80 -12.44
C GLU A 159 6.23 -6.83 -12.16
N ALA A 160 5.47 -7.10 -11.12
CA ALA A 160 4.55 -6.15 -10.51
C ALA A 160 4.42 -6.50 -9.02
N GLN A 161 4.79 -5.56 -8.16
CA GLN A 161 4.78 -5.73 -6.71
C GLN A 161 4.04 -4.57 -6.07
N TYR A 162 3.23 -4.87 -5.07
CA TYR A 162 2.46 -3.88 -4.34
C TYR A 162 2.50 -4.14 -2.83
N VAL A 163 2.12 -3.15 -2.06
CA VAL A 163 1.85 -3.25 -0.62
C VAL A 163 0.34 -3.39 -0.47
N PRO A 164 -0.15 -4.47 0.14
CA PRO A 164 -1.57 -4.61 0.46
C PRO A 164 -1.95 -3.68 1.62
N CYS A 165 -3.20 -3.28 1.67
CA CYS A 165 -3.78 -2.55 2.80
C CYS A 165 -3.72 -3.46 4.04
N PRO A 166 -3.05 -3.03 5.12
CA PRO A 166 -2.96 -3.84 6.32
C PRO A 166 -4.35 -4.02 6.94
N ARG A 167 -4.70 -5.26 7.22
CA ARG A 167 -5.94 -5.64 7.90
C ARG A 167 -5.65 -6.63 8.99
N LEU A 168 -6.44 -6.58 10.03
CA LEU A 168 -6.41 -7.55 11.11
C LEU A 168 -7.29 -8.73 10.70
N ILE A 169 -6.67 -9.89 10.43
CA ILE A 169 -7.37 -11.10 9.99
C ILE A 169 -7.10 -12.19 11.04
N ASP A 170 -8.16 -12.76 11.59
CA ASP A 170 -8.09 -13.80 12.63
C ASP A 170 -7.20 -13.40 13.83
N GLY A 171 -7.19 -12.12 14.18
CA GLY A 171 -6.37 -11.62 15.29
C GLY A 171 -4.88 -11.41 14.95
N PHE A 172 -4.51 -11.44 13.66
CA PHE A 172 -3.14 -11.20 13.21
C PHE A 172 -3.09 -10.07 12.18
N ILE A 173 -2.00 -9.30 12.21
CA ILE A 173 -1.68 -8.29 11.21
C ILE A 173 -0.35 -8.63 10.54
N ASN A 174 -0.30 -8.47 9.22
CA ASN A 174 0.93 -8.69 8.45
C ASN A 174 1.67 -7.37 8.24
N LEU A 175 2.84 -7.24 8.84
CA LEU A 175 3.69 -6.05 8.76
C LEU A 175 5.13 -6.43 8.42
N PRO A 176 5.87 -5.57 7.69
CA PRO A 176 7.32 -5.67 7.60
C PRO A 176 7.94 -5.51 8.99
N GLU A 177 8.83 -6.41 9.36
CA GLU A 177 9.47 -6.42 10.68
C GLU A 177 10.13 -5.07 11.06
N PRO A 178 10.85 -4.39 10.14
CA PRO A 178 11.48 -3.11 10.49
C PRO A 178 10.50 -2.00 10.87
N LEU A 179 9.23 -2.11 10.45
CA LEU A 179 8.20 -1.08 10.68
C LEU A 179 7.31 -1.37 11.88
N TYR A 180 7.47 -2.53 12.53
CA TYR A 180 6.63 -2.94 13.64
C TYR A 180 6.63 -1.93 14.80
N HIS A 181 7.82 -1.48 15.20
CA HIS A 181 7.95 -0.53 16.32
C HIS A 181 7.35 0.84 15.99
N ASP A 182 7.46 1.29 14.73
CA ASP A 182 6.85 2.54 14.29
C ASP A 182 5.32 2.46 14.34
N VAL A 183 4.76 1.29 13.98
CA VAL A 183 3.32 1.03 14.10
C VAL A 183 2.88 1.08 15.56
N VAL A 184 3.57 0.38 16.46
CA VAL A 184 3.25 0.37 17.89
C VAL A 184 3.32 1.78 18.49
N ALA A 185 4.36 2.54 18.17
CA ALA A 185 4.52 3.93 18.63
C ALA A 185 3.38 4.83 18.12
N LEU A 186 2.98 4.68 16.86
CA LEU A 186 1.87 5.45 16.30
C LEU A 186 0.52 5.03 16.89
N VAL A 187 0.30 3.73 17.16
CA VAL A 187 -0.90 3.26 17.87
C VAL A 187 -1.00 3.91 19.25
N ALA A 188 0.09 3.92 20.01
CA ALA A 188 0.14 4.57 21.32
C ALA A 188 -0.20 6.07 21.23
N GLN A 189 0.39 6.76 20.24
CA GLN A 189 0.12 8.18 20.02
C GLN A 189 -1.36 8.45 19.66
N LEU A 190 -1.95 7.65 18.78
CA LEU A 190 -3.36 7.78 18.39
C LEU A 190 -4.32 7.45 19.54
N THR A 191 -3.93 6.52 20.41
CA THR A 191 -4.70 6.18 21.62
C THR A 191 -4.71 7.33 22.62
N MET A 192 -3.60 8.05 22.79
CA MET A 192 -3.53 9.22 23.68
C MET A 192 -4.34 10.43 23.17
N GLN A 193 -4.65 10.49 21.89
CA GLN A 193 -5.39 11.60 21.27
C GLN A 193 -6.91 11.37 21.23
N SER A 194 -7.37 10.20 21.65
CA SER A 194 -8.79 9.81 21.66
C SER A 194 -9.43 10.03 23.01
#